data_9c2b66d9ac3a6dddb07b48894698d72f
#
_entry.id   9c2b66d9ac3a6dddb07b48894698d72f
#
_cell.length_a   1.000
_cell.length_b   1.000
_cell.length_c   1.000
_cell.angle_alpha   90.00
_cell.angle_beta   90.00
_cell.angle_gamma   90.00
#
_symmetry.space_group_name_H-M   'P 1'
#
loop_
_entity.id
_entity.type
_entity.pdbx_description
1 polymer ?
#
loop_
_entity_poly.entity_id
_entity_poly.type
_entity_poly.pdbx_seq_one_letter_code
_entity_poly.pdbx_strand_id
1 'polypeptide(L)' 'MKIISARITAMPKSLFDPMPQVHVTLEDGVEEYLFDYYPDEISFSPSEFVGLTKDEAIHLKFVKDKRFLQS' A
#
# COMPACT_ATOMS: atom_id res chain seq x y z
N MET A 1 -13.94 5.00 8.45
CA MET A 1 -13.17 6.21 8.08
C MET A 1 -12.44 6.01 6.78
N LYS A 2 -12.42 7.03 5.97
CA LYS A 2 -11.71 6.97 4.69
C LYS A 2 -10.29 7.49 4.82
N ILE A 3 -9.43 7.03 3.93
CA ILE A 3 -8.04 7.47 3.83
C ILE A 3 -8.02 8.82 3.12
N ILE A 4 -7.36 9.80 3.73
CA ILE A 4 -7.24 11.14 3.14
C ILE A 4 -5.88 11.34 2.46
N SER A 5 -4.86 10.58 2.87
CA SER A 5 -3.54 10.60 2.22
C SER A 5 -2.82 9.29 2.49
N ALA A 6 -1.80 9.04 1.68
CA ALA A 6 -0.99 7.85 1.83
C ALA A 6 0.46 8.18 1.46
N ARG A 7 1.40 7.42 2.04
CA ARG A 7 2.81 7.51 1.63
C ARG A 7 3.39 6.10 1.54
N ILE A 8 4.32 5.95 0.64
CA ILE A 8 5.01 4.70 0.44
C ILE A 8 6.50 4.96 0.72
N THR A 9 7.11 4.13 1.54
CA THR A 9 8.53 4.28 1.87
C THR A 9 9.39 3.99 0.64
N ALA A 10 10.67 4.37 0.73
CA ALA A 10 11.59 4.23 -0.39
C ALA A 10 11.72 2.78 -0.85
N MET A 11 11.84 2.59 -2.17
CA MET A 11 12.07 1.28 -2.75
C MET A 11 13.42 0.72 -2.30
N PRO A 12 13.52 -0.60 -2.10
CA PRO A 12 14.79 -1.20 -1.72
C PRO A 12 15.82 -1.08 -2.83
N LYS A 13 17.07 -0.80 -2.46
CA LYS A 13 18.18 -0.68 -3.39
C LYS A 13 19.07 -1.92 -3.37
N SER A 14 18.89 -2.77 -2.39
CA SER A 14 19.66 -4.02 -2.25
C SER A 14 18.79 -5.06 -1.56
N LEU A 15 19.29 -6.31 -1.51
CA LEU A 15 18.60 -7.41 -0.86
C LEU A 15 18.42 -7.22 0.64
N PHE A 16 19.21 -6.34 1.23
CA PHE A 16 19.21 -6.11 2.68
C PHE A 16 18.31 -4.93 3.08
N ASP A 17 17.84 -4.16 2.11
CA ASP A 17 16.94 -3.04 2.42
C ASP A 17 15.54 -3.56 2.72
N PRO A 18 14.80 -2.89 3.63
CA PRO A 18 13.43 -3.28 3.92
C PRO A 18 12.53 -3.08 2.70
N MET A 19 11.48 -3.87 2.63
CA MET A 19 10.47 -3.74 1.59
C MET A 19 9.75 -2.40 1.74
N PRO A 20 9.25 -1.82 0.62
CA PRO A 20 8.44 -0.62 0.70
C PRO A 20 7.17 -0.88 1.51
N GLN A 21 6.84 0.06 2.37
CA GLN A 21 5.69 -0.01 3.26
C GLN A 21 4.69 1.06 2.90
N VAL A 22 3.41 0.73 3.01
CA VAL A 22 2.33 1.68 2.79
C VAL A 22 1.81 2.17 4.13
N HIS A 23 1.83 3.49 4.32
CA HIS A 23 1.26 4.15 5.49
C HIS A 23 0.14 5.07 5.03
N VAL A 24 -0.97 5.07 5.73
CA VAL A 24 -2.14 5.86 5.36
C VAL A 24 -2.53 6.77 6.51
N THR A 25 -3.05 7.95 6.18
CA THR A 25 -3.63 8.88 7.16
C THR A 25 -5.13 8.85 6.98
N LEU A 26 -5.84 8.60 8.07
CA LEU A 26 -7.30 8.53 8.08
C LEU A 26 -7.91 9.91 8.34
N GLU A 27 -9.23 10.01 8.21
CA GLU A 27 -9.95 11.26 8.39
C GLU A 27 -9.75 11.92 9.75
N ASP A 28 -9.43 11.13 10.77
CA ASP A 28 -9.14 11.63 12.12
C ASP A 28 -7.72 12.16 12.30
N GLY A 29 -6.91 12.12 11.25
CA GLY A 29 -5.53 12.60 11.27
C GLY A 29 -4.52 11.58 11.78
N VAL A 30 -4.95 10.37 12.11
CA VAL A 30 -4.05 9.31 12.60
C VAL A 30 -3.42 8.59 11.41
N GLU A 31 -2.08 8.47 11.44
CA GLU A 31 -1.36 7.68 10.45
C GLU A 31 -1.24 6.24 10.94
N GLU A 32 -1.52 5.28 10.06
CA GLU A 32 -1.41 3.87 10.37
C GLU A 32 -0.62 3.15 9.28
N TYR A 33 0.18 2.16 9.72
CA TYR A 33 0.82 1.22 8.82
C TYR A 33 -0.24 0.29 8.24
N LEU A 34 -0.19 0.08 6.93
CA LEU A 34 -1.18 -0.75 6.26
C LEU A 34 -0.61 -2.12 5.90
N PHE A 35 0.42 -2.14 5.04
CA PHE A 35 1.09 -3.38 4.63
C PHE A 35 2.41 -3.04 3.94
N ASP A 36 3.23 -4.06 3.72
CA ASP A 36 4.39 -3.97 2.83
C ASP A 36 4.13 -4.86 1.61
N TYR A 37 4.91 -4.68 0.56
CA TYR A 37 4.70 -5.42 -0.68
C TYR A 37 6.01 -5.61 -1.43
N TYR A 38 6.01 -6.57 -2.36
CA TYR A 38 7.16 -6.83 -3.24
C TYR A 38 7.03 -5.96 -4.49
N PRO A 39 7.94 -4.98 -4.67
CA PRO A 39 7.83 -4.06 -5.81
C PRO A 39 8.05 -4.73 -7.16
N ASP A 40 8.68 -5.90 -7.17
CA ASP A 40 8.89 -6.67 -8.41
C ASP A 40 7.60 -7.34 -8.91
N GLU A 41 6.64 -7.57 -8.02
CA GLU A 41 5.40 -8.27 -8.35
C GLU A 41 4.25 -7.32 -8.60
N ILE A 42 4.08 -6.33 -7.72
CA ILE A 42 2.98 -5.38 -7.78
C ILE A 42 3.51 -3.99 -7.47
N SER A 43 2.76 -3.00 -7.88
CA SER A 43 3.10 -1.61 -7.57
C SER A 43 1.86 -0.85 -7.11
N PHE A 44 2.09 0.18 -6.31
CA PHE A 44 1.05 1.05 -5.81
C PHE A 44 1.50 2.50 -5.95
N SER A 45 0.53 3.39 -6.09
CA SER A 45 0.78 4.82 -5.96
C SER A 45 -0.05 5.35 -4.79
N PRO A 46 0.41 6.40 -4.08
CA PRO A 46 -0.34 6.92 -2.94
C PRO A 46 -1.77 7.32 -3.29
N SER A 47 -2.00 7.84 -4.49
CA SER A 47 -3.33 8.29 -4.91
C SER A 47 -4.35 7.16 -5.02
N GLU A 48 -3.91 5.91 -5.17
CA GLU A 48 -4.82 4.77 -5.27
C GLU A 48 -5.58 4.54 -3.97
N PHE A 49 -5.03 4.97 -2.84
CA PHE A 49 -5.62 4.73 -1.52
C PHE A 49 -6.56 5.83 -1.06
N VAL A 50 -6.44 7.01 -1.64
CA VAL A 50 -7.25 8.16 -1.22
C VAL A 50 -8.72 7.91 -1.54
N GLY A 51 -9.58 8.07 -0.54
CA GLY A 51 -11.01 7.84 -0.68
C GLY A 51 -11.45 6.42 -0.37
N LEU A 52 -10.52 5.51 -0.11
CA LEU A 52 -10.83 4.15 0.30
C LEU A 52 -10.88 4.04 1.82
N THR A 53 -11.61 3.04 2.32
CA THR A 53 -11.47 2.66 3.71
C THR A 53 -10.23 1.78 3.85
N LYS A 54 -9.80 1.56 5.10
CA LYS A 54 -8.66 0.70 5.38
C LYS A 54 -8.90 -0.72 4.83
N ASP A 55 -10.10 -1.26 5.00
CA ASP A 55 -10.45 -2.59 4.49
C ASP A 55 -10.41 -2.64 2.96
N GLU A 56 -10.90 -1.60 2.31
CA GLU A 56 -10.85 -1.51 0.85
C GLU A 56 -9.41 -1.45 0.33
N ALA A 57 -8.54 -0.74 1.04
CA ALA A 57 -7.13 -0.63 0.68
C ALA A 57 -6.43 -2.00 0.79
N ILE A 58 -6.72 -2.74 1.85
CA ILE A 58 -6.19 -4.10 2.03
C ILE A 58 -6.72 -5.01 0.92
N HIS A 59 -7.98 -4.88 0.58
CA HIS A 59 -8.58 -5.66 -0.51
C HIS A 59 -7.90 -5.37 -1.86
N LEU A 60 -7.52 -4.12 -2.09
CA LEU A 60 -6.79 -3.74 -3.30
C LEU A 60 -5.50 -4.54 -3.44
N LYS A 61 -4.77 -4.74 -2.34
CA LYS A 61 -3.56 -5.57 -2.34
C LYS A 61 -3.89 -7.00 -2.78
N PHE A 62 -4.93 -7.60 -2.22
CA PHE A 62 -5.34 -8.96 -2.60
C PHE A 62 -5.69 -9.05 -4.08
N VAL A 63 -6.38 -8.05 -4.61
CA VAL A 63 -6.74 -8.03 -6.03
C VAL A 63 -5.50 -8.00 -6.92
N LYS A 64 -4.51 -7.16 -6.57
CA LYS A 64 -3.27 -7.07 -7.33
C LYS A 64 -2.44 -8.34 -7.24
N ASP A 65 -2.36 -8.94 -6.05
CA ASP A 65 -1.65 -10.21 -5.86
C ASP A 65 -2.30 -11.31 -6.70
N LYS A 66 -3.62 -11.38 -6.68
CA LYS A 66 -4.36 -12.38 -7.46
C LYS A 66 -4.11 -12.23 -8.95
N ARG A 67 -4.12 -11.00 -9.46
CA ARG A 67 -3.85 -10.73 -10.88
C ARG A 67 -2.44 -11.15 -11.26
N PHE A 68 -1.47 -10.87 -10.39
CA PHE A 68 -0.09 -11.29 -10.62
C PHE A 68 0.02 -12.81 -10.73
N LEU A 69 -0.63 -13.54 -9.82
CA LEU A 69 -0.57 -15.00 -9.80
C LEU A 69 -1.31 -15.65 -10.98
N GLN A 70 -2.26 -14.95 -11.58
CA GLN A 70 -3.05 -15.45 -12.70
C GLN A 70 -2.48 -15.06 -14.06
N SER A 71 -1.52 -14.14 -14.09
CA SER A 71 -1.00 -13.62 -15.37
C SER A 71 0.12 -14.49 -15.95
#